data_2ebdb2b3b199796137ecf93997c6c952
#
_entry.id   2ebdb2b3b199796137ecf93997c6c952
#
_cell.length_a   1.000
_cell.length_b   1.000
_cell.length_c   1.000
_cell.angle_alpha   90.00
_cell.angle_beta   90.00
_cell.angle_gamma   90.00
#
_symmetry.space_group_name_H-M   'P 1'
#
loop_
_entity.id
_entity.type
_entity.pdbx_description
1 polymer ?
#
loop_
_entity_poly.entity_id
_entity_poly.type
_entity_poly.pdbx_seq_one_letter_code
_entity_poly.pdbx_strand_id
1 'polypeptide(L)'
;MLEKFNRWNKQRKNKEHRSGLEDQVEDALRKQGFSPEYEKESFPYILHRKYKPDFKLGDVHIEVKGWWQSSDRQKFLSVVINNPDLKIFVALQRPHQTLSKKSKTTYAQWATKNGIAWCPIPIPKEFLDQWLKGERPTFHVPVKSVKAQTGQRNTKTAASTASSAKKDQMQMEIPGSQ
;
A
#
# COMPACT_ATOMS: atom_id res chain seq x y z
N MET A 1 -12.72 8.39 -43.84
CA MET A 1 -11.92 8.11 -42.61
C MET A 1 -12.79 7.97 -41.35
N LEU A 2 -13.77 8.82 -41.15
CA LEU A 2 -14.70 8.79 -39.99
C LEU A 2 -15.57 7.53 -39.90
N GLU A 3 -15.99 6.95 -41.03
CA GLU A 3 -16.79 5.72 -41.02
C GLU A 3 -16.03 4.49 -40.53
N LYS A 4 -14.73 4.38 -40.86
CA LYS A 4 -13.88 3.29 -40.34
C LYS A 4 -13.67 3.40 -38.83
N PHE A 5 -13.56 4.62 -38.31
CA PHE A 5 -13.38 4.87 -36.88
C PHE A 5 -14.67 4.56 -36.10
N ASN A 6 -15.83 4.91 -36.63
CA ASN A 6 -17.12 4.61 -36.02
C ASN A 6 -17.44 3.10 -36.06
N ARG A 7 -17.02 2.39 -37.12
CA ARG A 7 -17.16 0.93 -37.22
C ARG A 7 -16.29 0.20 -36.20
N TRP A 8 -15.08 0.71 -35.94
CA TRP A 8 -14.15 0.17 -34.96
C TRP A 8 -14.64 0.40 -33.50
N ASN A 9 -15.20 1.57 -33.20
CA ASN A 9 -15.82 1.87 -31.92
C ASN A 9 -17.12 1.10 -31.67
N LYS A 10 -17.92 0.83 -32.71
CA LYS A 10 -19.13 0.02 -32.63
C LYS A 10 -18.83 -1.47 -32.35
N GLN A 11 -17.73 -1.98 -32.89
CA GLN A 11 -17.25 -3.36 -32.60
C GLN A 11 -16.73 -3.50 -31.16
N ARG A 12 -16.21 -2.44 -30.54
CA ARG A 12 -15.76 -2.47 -29.13
C ARG A 12 -16.92 -2.54 -28.12
N LYS A 13 -18.10 -2.06 -28.48
CA LYS A 13 -19.27 -2.02 -27.57
C LYS A 13 -19.99 -3.38 -27.40
N ASN A 14 -19.74 -4.35 -28.28
CA ASN A 14 -20.37 -5.66 -28.26
C ASN A 14 -19.38 -6.82 -28.09
N LYS A 15 -18.22 -6.60 -27.45
CA LYS A 15 -17.33 -7.70 -27.15
C LYS A 15 -17.80 -8.41 -25.88
N GLU A 16 -18.30 -9.64 -26.04
CA GLU A 16 -18.64 -10.54 -24.95
C GLU A 16 -17.39 -11.05 -24.22
N HIS A 17 -16.22 -11.04 -24.90
CA HIS A 17 -14.94 -11.53 -24.40
C HIS A 17 -13.95 -10.41 -24.11
N ARG A 18 -12.97 -10.70 -23.23
CA ARG A 18 -11.90 -9.76 -22.83
C ARG A 18 -10.85 -9.58 -23.92
N SER A 19 -10.62 -10.61 -24.76
CA SER A 19 -9.58 -10.59 -25.80
C SER A 19 -10.10 -11.06 -27.16
N GLY A 20 -9.45 -10.60 -28.24
CA GLY A 20 -9.78 -11.08 -29.58
C GLY A 20 -9.34 -12.51 -29.86
N LEU A 21 -8.49 -13.10 -29.02
CA LEU A 21 -8.10 -14.50 -29.09
C LEU A 21 -9.25 -15.40 -28.59
N GLU A 22 -9.92 -14.98 -27.51
CA GLU A 22 -11.09 -15.68 -27.00
C GLU A 22 -12.24 -15.70 -28.03
N ASP A 23 -12.47 -14.57 -28.74
CA ASP A 23 -13.44 -14.47 -29.84
C ASP A 23 -13.08 -15.51 -30.94
N GLN A 24 -11.81 -15.60 -31.32
CA GLN A 24 -11.34 -16.55 -32.35
C GLN A 24 -11.54 -18.02 -31.95
N VAL A 25 -11.27 -18.33 -30.68
CA VAL A 25 -11.45 -19.69 -30.14
C VAL A 25 -12.93 -20.05 -30.12
N GLU A 26 -13.79 -19.13 -29.63
CA GLU A 26 -15.24 -19.37 -29.65
C GLU A 26 -15.78 -19.60 -31.05
N ASP A 27 -15.37 -18.76 -32.02
CA ASP A 27 -15.77 -18.92 -33.43
C ASP A 27 -15.32 -20.27 -34.01
N ALA A 28 -14.09 -20.71 -33.66
CA ALA A 28 -13.58 -21.98 -34.11
C ALA A 28 -14.37 -23.18 -33.54
N LEU A 29 -14.71 -23.12 -32.25
CA LEU A 29 -15.52 -24.13 -31.57
C LEU A 29 -16.93 -24.21 -32.18
N ARG A 30 -17.58 -23.05 -32.38
CA ARG A 30 -18.92 -22.98 -33.00
C ARG A 30 -18.91 -23.53 -34.44
N LYS A 31 -17.90 -23.26 -35.25
CA LYS A 31 -17.73 -23.82 -36.59
C LYS A 31 -17.60 -25.34 -36.59
N GLN A 32 -17.08 -25.92 -35.51
CA GLN A 32 -16.98 -27.37 -35.32
C GLN A 32 -18.24 -27.98 -34.70
N GLY A 33 -19.30 -27.19 -34.47
CA GLY A 33 -20.59 -27.64 -33.93
C GLY A 33 -20.72 -27.67 -32.44
N PHE A 34 -19.73 -27.10 -31.73
CA PHE A 34 -19.78 -26.98 -30.26
C PHE A 34 -20.49 -25.70 -29.82
N SER A 35 -21.05 -25.70 -28.60
CA SER A 35 -21.66 -24.52 -27.97
C SER A 35 -20.84 -24.15 -26.72
N PRO A 36 -19.75 -23.41 -26.85
CA PRO A 36 -18.95 -23.03 -25.70
C PRO A 36 -19.67 -22.04 -24.81
N GLU A 37 -19.42 -22.13 -23.51
CA GLU A 37 -19.89 -21.21 -22.49
C GLU A 37 -18.70 -20.40 -21.95
N TYR A 38 -18.76 -19.09 -22.06
CA TYR A 38 -17.65 -18.21 -21.65
C TYR A 38 -17.74 -17.87 -20.16
N GLU A 39 -16.63 -18.06 -19.42
CA GLU A 39 -16.45 -17.71 -18.00
C GLU A 39 -17.64 -18.08 -17.08
N LYS A 40 -18.38 -19.16 -17.38
CA LYS A 40 -19.57 -19.55 -16.65
C LYS A 40 -19.28 -20.16 -15.28
N GLU A 41 -18.13 -20.79 -15.16
CA GLU A 41 -17.72 -21.47 -13.94
C GLU A 41 -16.46 -20.83 -13.34
N SER A 42 -16.33 -20.87 -12.03
CA SER A 42 -15.15 -20.42 -11.30
C SER A 42 -14.69 -21.48 -10.32
N PHE A 43 -13.39 -21.71 -10.27
CA PHE A 43 -12.79 -22.70 -9.40
C PHE A 43 -11.88 -22.04 -8.39
N PRO A 44 -11.96 -22.38 -7.07
CA PRO A 44 -11.03 -21.88 -6.08
C PRO A 44 -9.64 -22.48 -6.33
N TYR A 45 -8.60 -21.68 -6.11
CA TYR A 45 -7.24 -22.14 -6.11
C TYR A 45 -6.43 -21.57 -4.95
N ILE A 46 -5.44 -22.30 -4.47
CA ILE A 46 -4.59 -21.90 -3.34
C ILE A 46 -3.19 -21.62 -3.84
N LEU A 47 -2.66 -20.46 -3.46
CA LEU A 47 -1.26 -20.08 -3.72
C LEU A 47 -0.45 -20.17 -2.44
N HIS A 48 0.51 -21.10 -2.40
CA HIS A 48 1.49 -21.16 -1.32
C HIS A 48 2.59 -20.13 -1.55
N ARG A 49 2.69 -19.15 -0.65
CA ARG A 49 3.74 -18.11 -0.69
C ARG A 49 4.42 -17.98 0.65
N LYS A 50 5.69 -17.57 0.64
CA LYS A 50 6.45 -17.26 1.86
C LYS A 50 6.31 -15.79 2.18
N TYR A 51 6.12 -15.46 3.47
CA TYR A 51 6.12 -14.10 3.99
C TYR A 51 7.36 -13.91 4.87
N LYS A 52 7.99 -12.75 4.77
CA LYS A 52 9.18 -12.39 5.56
C LYS A 52 8.88 -11.07 6.27
N PRO A 53 8.65 -11.07 7.58
CA PRO A 53 8.51 -9.85 8.38
C PRO A 53 9.78 -9.01 8.37
N ASP A 54 9.64 -7.69 8.59
CA ASP A 54 10.77 -6.76 8.56
C ASP A 54 11.77 -7.01 9.69
N PHE A 55 11.28 -7.31 10.92
CA PHE A 55 12.15 -7.54 12.07
C PHE A 55 11.71 -8.76 12.89
N LYS A 56 12.68 -9.34 13.59
CA LYS A 56 12.45 -10.37 14.59
C LYS A 56 13.18 -9.98 15.89
N LEU A 57 12.47 -10.03 17.01
CA LEU A 57 13.01 -9.81 18.33
C LEU A 57 12.58 -10.96 19.25
N GLY A 58 13.53 -11.83 19.61
CA GLY A 58 13.21 -13.09 20.25
C GLY A 58 12.30 -13.96 19.35
N ASP A 59 11.10 -14.28 19.81
CA ASP A 59 10.06 -14.99 19.07
C ASP A 59 8.98 -14.06 18.50
N VAL A 60 9.11 -12.73 18.71
CA VAL A 60 8.18 -11.73 18.24
C VAL A 60 8.63 -11.19 16.87
N HIS A 61 7.69 -11.10 15.94
CA HIS A 61 7.91 -10.58 14.61
C HIS A 61 7.23 -9.21 14.47
N ILE A 62 7.88 -8.29 13.77
CA ILE A 62 7.42 -6.92 13.59
C ILE A 62 7.37 -6.60 12.11
N GLU A 63 6.22 -6.18 11.64
CA GLU A 63 6.04 -5.61 10.31
C GLU A 63 5.89 -4.09 10.43
N VAL A 64 6.56 -3.32 9.58
CA VAL A 64 6.54 -1.85 9.61
C VAL A 64 5.82 -1.30 8.38
N LYS A 65 4.86 -0.41 8.59
CA LYS A 65 4.08 0.17 7.48
C LYS A 65 3.96 1.70 7.59
N GLY A 66 4.49 2.38 6.59
CA GLY A 66 4.21 3.80 6.36
C GLY A 66 2.96 3.98 5.50
N TRP A 67 2.97 3.40 4.31
CA TRP A 67 1.82 3.29 3.42
C TRP A 67 1.41 1.82 3.31
N TRP A 68 0.17 1.51 3.71
CA TRP A 68 -0.32 0.14 3.77
C TRP A 68 -1.35 -0.10 2.66
N GLN A 69 -0.89 -0.57 1.52
CA GLN A 69 -1.72 -0.86 0.34
C GLN A 69 -2.71 -2.01 0.60
N SER A 70 -3.78 -2.06 -0.19
CA SER A 70 -4.79 -3.12 -0.07
C SER A 70 -4.19 -4.51 -0.25
N SER A 71 -3.33 -4.70 -1.25
CA SER A 71 -2.63 -5.97 -1.49
C SER A 71 -1.77 -6.41 -0.31
N ASP A 72 -1.07 -5.47 0.35
CA ASP A 72 -0.22 -5.79 1.49
C ASP A 72 -1.05 -6.10 2.74
N ARG A 73 -2.18 -5.41 2.93
CA ARG A 73 -3.13 -5.73 3.99
C ARG A 73 -3.67 -7.15 3.86
N GLN A 74 -4.06 -7.55 2.63
CA GLN A 74 -4.57 -8.90 2.37
C GLN A 74 -3.49 -9.98 2.59
N LYS A 75 -2.26 -9.72 2.14
CA LYS A 75 -1.13 -10.62 2.41
C LYS A 75 -0.89 -10.79 3.91
N PHE A 76 -0.81 -9.68 4.64
CA PHE A 76 -0.57 -9.71 6.09
C PHE A 76 -1.71 -10.41 6.84
N LEU A 77 -2.95 -10.14 6.47
CA LEU A 77 -4.12 -10.83 7.03
C LEU A 77 -4.05 -12.35 6.77
N SER A 78 -3.68 -12.75 5.55
CA SER A 78 -3.49 -14.16 5.22
C SER A 78 -2.39 -14.80 6.07
N VAL A 79 -1.30 -14.09 6.34
CA VAL A 79 -0.22 -14.59 7.23
C VAL A 79 -0.74 -14.83 8.63
N VAL A 80 -1.47 -13.87 9.19
CA VAL A 80 -2.02 -13.99 10.56
C VAL A 80 -3.04 -15.14 10.67
N ILE A 81 -3.93 -15.26 9.69
CA ILE A 81 -4.96 -16.32 9.68
C ILE A 81 -4.33 -17.71 9.55
N ASN A 82 -3.34 -17.88 8.67
CA ASN A 82 -2.72 -19.19 8.43
C ASN A 82 -1.64 -19.56 9.45
N ASN A 83 -1.28 -18.65 10.35
CA ASN A 83 -0.28 -18.88 11.40
C ASN A 83 -0.78 -18.31 12.73
N PRO A 84 -1.81 -18.91 13.36
CA PRO A 84 -2.44 -18.36 14.58
C PRO A 84 -1.48 -18.25 15.78
N ASP A 85 -0.48 -19.11 15.84
CA ASP A 85 0.53 -19.11 16.91
C ASP A 85 1.67 -18.12 16.67
N LEU A 86 1.75 -17.55 15.47
CA LEU A 86 2.80 -16.59 15.12
C LEU A 86 2.65 -15.33 15.97
N LYS A 87 3.69 -15.01 16.73
CA LYS A 87 3.77 -13.75 17.48
C LYS A 87 4.18 -12.63 16.51
N ILE A 88 3.21 -11.94 15.93
CA ILE A 88 3.43 -10.87 14.95
C ILE A 88 2.48 -9.70 15.18
N PHE A 89 3.00 -8.49 15.03
CA PHE A 89 2.20 -7.26 15.00
C PHE A 89 2.70 -6.30 13.90
N VAL A 90 1.87 -5.31 13.56
CA VAL A 90 2.23 -4.27 12.61
C VAL A 90 2.47 -2.93 13.33
N ALA A 91 3.63 -2.33 13.11
CA ALA A 91 3.96 -0.98 13.55
C ALA A 91 3.57 0.03 12.45
N LEU A 92 2.66 0.94 12.76
CA LEU A 92 2.06 1.87 11.81
C LEU A 92 2.61 3.28 11.99
N GLN A 93 3.23 3.84 10.95
CA GLN A 93 3.67 5.24 10.95
C GLN A 93 2.48 6.20 10.97
N ARG A 94 1.38 5.85 10.32
CA ARG A 94 0.19 6.68 10.17
C ARG A 94 -1.08 5.90 10.50
N PRO A 95 -1.29 5.51 11.77
CA PRO A 95 -2.42 4.65 12.16
C PRO A 95 -3.79 5.26 11.83
N HIS A 96 -3.90 6.59 11.82
CA HIS A 96 -5.14 7.31 11.51
C HIS A 96 -5.35 7.63 10.03
N GLN A 97 -4.41 7.24 9.16
CA GLN A 97 -4.60 7.40 7.72
C GLN A 97 -5.71 6.48 7.23
N THR A 98 -6.61 7.01 6.40
CA THR A 98 -7.70 6.25 5.78
C THR A 98 -7.19 5.29 4.71
N LEU A 99 -7.92 4.19 4.50
CA LEU A 99 -7.56 3.14 3.53
C LEU A 99 -7.49 3.65 2.09
N SER A 100 -8.28 4.68 1.78
CA SER A 100 -8.32 5.37 0.49
C SER A 100 -8.95 6.76 0.67
N LYS A 101 -8.88 7.61 -0.36
CA LYS A 101 -9.50 8.95 -0.35
C LYS A 101 -11.02 8.93 -0.06
N LYS A 102 -11.70 7.84 -0.43
CA LYS A 102 -13.16 7.67 -0.25
C LYS A 102 -13.51 6.89 1.02
N SER A 103 -12.55 6.31 1.71
CA SER A 103 -12.77 5.50 2.91
C SER A 103 -12.80 6.36 4.16
N LYS A 104 -13.73 6.05 5.07
CA LYS A 104 -13.72 6.59 6.44
C LYS A 104 -12.94 5.70 7.41
N THR A 105 -12.64 4.45 7.03
CA THR A 105 -11.89 3.49 7.84
C THR A 105 -10.41 3.80 7.79
N THR A 106 -9.76 3.88 8.95
CA THR A 106 -8.30 4.07 9.08
C THR A 106 -7.55 2.74 9.09
N TYR A 107 -6.21 2.79 8.97
CA TYR A 107 -5.36 1.60 9.08
C TYR A 107 -5.53 0.91 10.43
N ALA A 108 -5.51 1.68 11.53
CA ALA A 108 -5.72 1.16 12.87
C ALA A 108 -7.08 0.47 13.03
N GLN A 109 -8.16 1.12 12.58
CA GLN A 109 -9.51 0.55 12.61
C GLN A 109 -9.61 -0.73 11.79
N TRP A 110 -8.97 -0.75 10.62
CA TRP A 110 -8.96 -1.93 9.78
C TRP A 110 -8.19 -3.09 10.46
N ALA A 111 -7.01 -2.81 11.03
CA ALA A 111 -6.23 -3.80 11.76
C ALA A 111 -7.04 -4.39 12.93
N THR A 112 -7.60 -3.53 13.78
CA THR A 112 -8.42 -3.95 14.92
C THR A 112 -9.62 -4.79 14.49
N LYS A 113 -10.35 -4.37 13.44
CA LYS A 113 -11.50 -5.10 12.91
C LYS A 113 -11.14 -6.52 12.44
N ASN A 114 -9.92 -6.71 11.92
CA ASN A 114 -9.44 -7.99 11.41
C ASN A 114 -8.61 -8.80 12.44
N GLY A 115 -8.64 -8.42 13.72
CA GLY A 115 -7.90 -9.13 14.77
C GLY A 115 -6.38 -9.03 14.64
N ILE A 116 -5.88 -8.04 13.87
CA ILE A 116 -4.45 -7.81 13.70
C ILE A 116 -3.95 -6.88 14.80
N ALA A 117 -2.99 -7.35 15.58
CA ALA A 117 -2.33 -6.51 16.58
C ALA A 117 -1.48 -5.44 15.91
N TRP A 118 -1.54 -4.22 16.44
CA TRP A 118 -0.83 -3.08 15.89
C TRP A 118 -0.40 -2.10 16.99
N CYS A 119 0.60 -1.26 16.69
CA CYS A 119 1.00 -0.12 17.50
C CYS A 119 1.42 1.06 16.61
N PRO A 120 1.48 2.31 17.15
CA PRO A 120 2.07 3.44 16.44
C PRO A 120 3.60 3.35 16.39
N ILE A 121 4.21 4.16 15.52
CA ILE A 121 5.65 4.43 15.53
C ILE A 121 5.86 5.82 16.15
N PRO A 122 6.78 5.97 17.11
CA PRO A 122 7.69 4.97 17.67
C PRO A 122 6.96 3.89 18.48
N ILE A 123 7.49 2.67 18.46
CA ILE A 123 6.92 1.54 19.19
C ILE A 123 7.09 1.80 20.69
N PRO A 124 6.00 1.83 21.50
CA PRO A 124 6.12 2.02 22.92
C PRO A 124 6.82 0.84 23.60
N LYS A 125 7.74 1.16 24.51
CA LYS A 125 8.53 0.13 25.19
C LYS A 125 7.65 -0.86 25.94
N GLU A 126 6.64 -0.36 26.65
CA GLU A 126 5.71 -1.19 27.46
C GLU A 126 4.94 -2.18 26.56
N PHE A 127 4.54 -1.73 25.36
CA PHE A 127 3.88 -2.60 24.38
C PHE A 127 4.81 -3.74 23.93
N LEU A 128 6.08 -3.43 23.66
CA LEU A 128 7.05 -4.43 23.25
C LEU A 128 7.39 -5.40 24.40
N ASP A 129 7.54 -4.88 25.62
CA ASP A 129 7.79 -5.70 26.81
C ASP A 129 6.66 -6.71 27.05
N GLN A 130 5.40 -6.30 26.84
CA GLN A 130 4.23 -7.19 26.95
C GLN A 130 4.26 -8.30 25.88
N TRP A 131 4.59 -7.96 24.64
CA TRP A 131 4.75 -8.95 23.57
C TRP A 131 5.84 -9.97 23.88
N LEU A 132 6.98 -9.52 24.40
CA LEU A 132 8.09 -10.41 24.81
C LEU A 132 7.71 -11.33 25.97
N LYS A 133 6.80 -10.88 26.85
CA LYS A 133 6.22 -11.74 27.91
C LYS A 133 5.12 -12.68 27.42
N GLY A 134 4.69 -12.55 26.16
CA GLY A 134 3.66 -13.41 25.55
C GLY A 134 2.22 -12.89 25.69
N GLU A 135 2.00 -11.65 26.12
CA GLU A 135 0.67 -11.09 26.42
C GLU A 135 -0.13 -10.68 25.16
N ARG A 136 0.53 -10.49 24.01
CA ARG A 136 -0.08 -10.12 22.70
C ARG A 136 -1.03 -8.90 22.76
N PRO A 137 -0.64 -7.76 23.34
CA PRO A 137 -1.49 -6.59 23.39
C PRO A 137 -1.77 -6.02 21.99
N THR A 138 -2.87 -5.27 21.86
CA THR A 138 -3.13 -4.42 20.69
C THR A 138 -3.45 -3.00 21.15
N PHE A 139 -3.08 -2.02 20.34
CA PHE A 139 -3.43 -0.63 20.62
C PHE A 139 -4.93 -0.40 20.38
N HIS A 140 -5.57 0.28 21.32
CA HIS A 140 -6.94 0.76 21.15
C HIS A 140 -6.91 2.25 20.81
N VAL A 141 -7.54 2.64 19.69
CA VAL A 141 -7.74 4.06 19.39
C VAL A 141 -8.92 4.57 20.20
N PRO A 142 -8.74 5.53 21.12
CA PRO A 142 -9.88 6.19 21.75
C PRO A 142 -10.74 6.85 20.68
N VAL A 143 -12.02 6.56 20.63
CA VAL A 143 -12.96 7.04 19.59
C VAL A 143 -13.08 8.58 19.54
N LYS A 144 -12.53 9.31 20.51
CA LYS A 144 -12.69 10.77 20.68
C LYS A 144 -11.59 11.65 20.07
N SER A 145 -10.59 11.16 19.35
CA SER A 145 -9.47 11.98 18.86
C SER A 145 -9.37 12.16 17.34
N VAL A 146 -10.44 12.00 16.58
CA VAL A 146 -10.44 12.35 15.15
C VAL A 146 -10.85 13.83 15.00
N LYS A 147 -10.03 14.76 15.51
CA LYS A 147 -9.98 16.11 14.95
C LYS A 147 -8.95 16.13 13.85
N ALA A 148 -9.41 16.40 12.64
CA ALA A 148 -8.59 16.53 11.44
C ALA A 148 -7.43 17.50 11.68
N GLN A 149 -6.20 17.00 11.59
CA GLN A 149 -5.07 17.87 11.32
C GLN A 149 -5.12 18.22 9.82
N THR A 150 -5.85 19.30 9.53
CA THR A 150 -5.75 20.01 8.25
C THR A 150 -4.32 20.51 8.10
N GLY A 151 -3.63 19.99 7.11
CA GLY A 151 -2.26 20.36 6.78
C GLY A 151 -2.14 21.86 6.51
N GLN A 152 -1.37 22.55 7.32
CA GLN A 152 -0.84 23.86 6.94
C GLN A 152 0.18 23.66 5.82
N ARG A 153 -0.23 24.04 4.62
CA ARG A 153 0.70 24.30 3.51
C ARG A 153 1.47 25.57 3.87
N ASN A 154 2.72 25.47 4.22
CA ASN A 154 3.64 26.59 4.24
C ASN A 154 3.88 27.04 2.79
N THR A 155 3.15 28.06 2.37
CA THR A 155 3.51 28.88 1.19
C THR A 155 4.64 29.82 1.62
N LYS A 156 5.88 29.50 1.31
CA LYS A 156 6.97 30.47 1.34
C LYS A 156 6.78 31.42 0.14
N THR A 157 6.34 32.61 0.45
CA THR A 157 6.33 33.78 -0.45
C THR A 157 7.77 34.15 -0.81
N ALA A 158 8.10 34.13 -2.09
CA ALA A 158 9.30 34.72 -2.61
C ALA A 158 9.16 36.26 -2.54
N ALA A 159 10.01 36.90 -1.80
CA ALA A 159 10.25 38.34 -1.90
C ALA A 159 11.62 38.56 -2.49
N SER A 160 11.64 39.15 -3.67
CA SER A 160 12.79 39.73 -4.36
C SER A 160 13.28 40.98 -3.63
N THR A 161 14.58 41.12 -3.48
CA THR A 161 15.22 42.43 -3.54
C THR A 161 16.65 42.27 -4.03
N ALA A 162 16.90 42.94 -5.12
CA ALA A 162 18.21 43.23 -5.70
C ALA A 162 18.93 44.29 -4.86
N SER A 163 20.23 44.23 -4.72
CA SER A 163 21.15 45.32 -5.02
C SER A 163 22.55 45.10 -4.48
N SER A 164 23.44 45.23 -5.36
CA SER A 164 24.72 45.97 -5.41
C SER A 164 25.98 45.30 -4.94
N ALA A 165 26.84 45.36 -5.89
CA ALA A 165 28.27 45.06 -5.96
C ALA A 165 29.14 45.68 -4.87
N LYS A 166 30.21 45.00 -4.51
CA LYS A 166 31.58 45.57 -4.52
C LYS A 166 32.65 44.50 -4.52
N LYS A 167 33.60 44.70 -5.43
CA LYS A 167 34.91 44.11 -5.52
C LYS A 167 35.67 44.24 -4.21
N ASP A 168 36.48 43.26 -3.86
CA ASP A 168 37.92 43.48 -3.72
C ASP A 168 38.70 42.17 -3.79
N GLN A 169 39.79 42.25 -4.52
CA GLN A 169 40.86 41.27 -4.70
C GLN A 169 41.71 41.22 -3.44
N MET A 170 42.30 40.08 -3.12
CA MET A 170 43.80 39.94 -2.98
C MET A 170 44.15 38.51 -2.53
N GLN A 171 44.84 37.83 -3.42
CA GLN A 171 46.20 37.24 -3.30
C GLN A 171 46.45 36.24 -2.17
N MET A 172 46.68 35.00 -2.63
CA MET A 172 47.97 34.27 -2.59
C MET A 172 48.58 34.05 -1.21
N GLU A 173 48.75 32.80 -0.84
CA GLU A 173 50.07 32.19 -0.68
C GLU A 173 49.94 30.70 -0.28
N ILE A 174 50.67 29.86 -1.02
CA ILE A 174 51.05 28.51 -0.60
C ILE A 174 52.52 28.62 -0.09
N PRO A 175 52.87 27.88 0.94
CA PRO A 175 54.03 27.01 0.89
C PRO A 175 53.67 25.65 1.54
N GLY A 176 54.07 24.50 1.05
CA GLY A 176 55.42 24.03 0.74
C GLY A 176 55.85 23.02 1.81
N SER A 177 55.85 21.78 1.39
CA SER A 177 56.77 20.67 1.73
C SER A 177 57.51 20.67 3.08
N GLN A 178 57.30 19.65 3.85
CA GLN A 178 58.34 18.65 4.23
C GLN A 178 57.66 17.40 4.75
#